data_5cfbf8ee6b5ac7b31052b02bf8317925
#
_entry.id   5cfbf8ee6b5ac7b31052b02bf8317925
#
_cell.length_a   1.000
_cell.length_b   1.000
_cell.length_c   1.000
_cell.angle_alpha   90.00
_cell.angle_beta   90.00
_cell.angle_gamma   90.00
#
_symmetry.space_group_name_H-M   'P 1'
#
loop_
_entity.id
_entity.type
_entity.pdbx_description
1 polymer ?
#
loop_
_entity_poly.entity_id
_entity_poly.type
_entity_poly.pdbx_seq_one_letter_code
_entity_poly.pdbx_strand_id
1 'polypeptide(L)'
;LTMLFSANTIIGFIDVYLSNKILSPSPISQMLSQSMSFSLEGNSWGNYGLVFTAIFFAVIIYFFLNWAKTSLTSKVIVIVGAFFMLLSSKLLPWNSIPHMFKFVSFFQFPQRFSVIAFVLLLLSFALILQESKLLKDVDKKYYILTLLCALFSIFNVYNLMYDQSWHWNTNDPTAAGNNKSSMVEKDPQKLREAFYNKDLNIALKAIQKGTPDYLPVQKNVESSDVLKQNPYELYTNQIINNNVHFNKTVTSDSKLRLTWTNNSNEESDIQLPIIIYNHSTVTLNGKKLTPNEIKTTQIGAAIVTSSPGKNTLVIGYKPFVLFKIAFPIKILSILSTIIYVIYKYKKTKIIEI
;
A
#
# COMPACT_ATOMS: atom_id res chain seq x y z
N LEU A 1 10.55 7.04 17.68
CA LEU A 1 9.16 6.77 18.03
C LEU A 1 8.39 6.18 16.83
N THR A 2 8.39 6.81 15.67
CA THR A 2 7.70 6.34 14.46
C THR A 2 8.09 4.91 14.06
N MET A 3 9.40 4.57 14.12
CA MET A 3 9.87 3.20 13.86
C MET A 3 9.30 2.17 14.86
N LEU A 4 9.15 2.55 16.12
CA LEU A 4 8.57 1.68 17.14
C LEU A 4 7.07 1.47 16.91
N PHE A 5 6.35 2.52 16.48
CA PHE A 5 4.94 2.41 16.11
C PHE A 5 4.69 1.55 14.88
N SER A 6 5.67 1.49 13.98
CA SER A 6 5.61 0.70 12.74
C SER A 6 6.38 -0.62 12.83
N ALA A 7 6.88 -0.99 14.01
CA ALA A 7 7.81 -2.11 14.16
C ALA A 7 7.30 -3.42 13.56
N ASN A 8 6.04 -3.79 13.81
CA ASN A 8 5.46 -5.00 13.26
C ASN A 8 5.29 -4.95 11.74
N THR A 9 4.95 -3.77 11.18
CA THR A 9 4.83 -3.58 9.73
C THR A 9 6.19 -3.70 9.05
N ILE A 10 7.23 -3.07 9.63
CA ILE A 10 8.61 -3.14 9.13
C ILE A 10 9.12 -4.58 9.18
N ILE A 11 8.92 -5.28 10.30
CA ILE A 11 9.35 -6.67 10.42
C ILE A 11 8.57 -7.59 9.49
N GLY A 12 7.26 -7.39 9.32
CA GLY A 12 6.46 -8.16 8.36
C GLY A 12 6.92 -7.96 6.92
N PHE A 13 7.26 -6.73 6.55
CA PHE A 13 7.84 -6.41 5.26
C PHE A 13 9.20 -7.10 5.06
N ILE A 14 10.10 -6.99 6.03
CA ILE A 14 11.41 -7.65 6.02
C ILE A 14 11.25 -9.17 5.89
N ASP A 15 10.32 -9.77 6.64
CA ASP A 15 10.04 -11.21 6.59
C ASP A 15 9.69 -11.68 5.16
N VAL A 16 8.76 -11.01 4.50
CA VAL A 16 8.35 -11.38 3.15
C VAL A 16 9.50 -11.21 2.14
N TYR A 17 10.21 -10.09 2.20
CA TYR A 17 11.25 -9.77 1.21
C TYR A 17 12.58 -10.49 1.42
N LEU A 18 12.97 -10.79 2.66
CA LEU A 18 14.20 -11.54 2.92
C LEU A 18 14.01 -13.05 2.77
N SER A 19 12.81 -13.55 3.04
CA SER A 19 12.54 -14.99 2.97
C SER A 19 12.14 -15.48 1.57
N ASN A 20 11.71 -14.59 0.68
CA ASN A 20 11.26 -14.94 -0.67
C ASN A 20 12.01 -14.13 -1.74
N LYS A 21 12.18 -14.73 -2.93
CA LYS A 21 12.53 -13.98 -4.12
C LYS A 21 11.25 -13.41 -4.72
N ILE A 22 10.99 -12.14 -4.46
CA ILE A 22 9.72 -11.48 -4.82
C ILE A 22 9.83 -10.81 -6.19
N LEU A 23 8.83 -11.04 -7.05
CA LEU A 23 8.67 -10.31 -8.30
C LEU A 23 8.15 -8.89 -7.98
N SER A 24 8.94 -7.88 -8.32
CA SER A 24 8.49 -6.49 -8.16
C SER A 24 7.40 -6.18 -9.20
N PRO A 25 6.25 -5.64 -8.79
CA PRO A 25 5.16 -5.29 -9.71
C PRO A 25 5.51 -4.12 -10.62
N SER A 26 6.44 -3.26 -10.20
CA SER A 26 6.87 -2.10 -10.98
C SER A 26 8.36 -2.21 -11.30
N PRO A 27 8.74 -2.25 -12.58
CA PRO A 27 10.14 -2.23 -12.94
C PRO A 27 10.81 -0.92 -12.52
N ILE A 28 12.11 -0.99 -12.22
CA ILE A 28 12.93 0.16 -11.82
C ILE A 28 12.80 1.31 -12.84
N SER A 29 12.68 1.00 -14.11
CA SER A 29 12.49 1.98 -15.19
C SER A 29 11.22 2.84 -15.07
N GLN A 30 10.23 2.40 -14.30
CA GLN A 30 9.00 3.18 -14.07
C GLN A 30 9.07 4.10 -12.87
N MET A 31 10.10 4.02 -12.01
CA MET A 31 10.18 4.86 -10.81
C MET A 31 10.22 6.35 -11.14
N LEU A 32 10.87 6.75 -12.24
CA LEU A 32 10.89 8.14 -12.67
C LEU A 32 9.50 8.63 -13.12
N SER A 33 8.74 7.81 -13.85
CA SER A 33 7.37 8.15 -14.25
C SER A 33 6.41 8.19 -13.07
N GLN A 34 6.71 7.49 -11.99
CA GLN A 34 5.98 7.46 -10.72
C GLN A 34 6.49 8.50 -9.71
N SER A 35 7.24 9.52 -10.18
CA SER A 35 7.72 10.65 -9.39
C SER A 35 6.95 11.92 -9.73
N MET A 36 6.96 12.90 -8.82
CA MET A 36 6.26 14.17 -8.98
C MET A 36 7.06 15.18 -9.79
N SER A 37 6.40 15.94 -10.65
CA SER A 37 6.99 17.07 -11.39
C SER A 37 6.50 18.42 -10.87
N PHE A 38 7.36 19.43 -11.00
CA PHE A 38 6.99 20.82 -10.81
C PHE A 38 6.40 21.32 -12.14
N SER A 39 5.10 21.17 -12.31
CA SER A 39 4.38 21.66 -13.49
C SER A 39 3.35 22.69 -13.09
N LEU A 40 3.21 23.71 -13.90
CA LEU A 40 2.14 24.71 -13.78
C LEU A 40 0.80 24.19 -14.34
N GLU A 41 0.84 23.11 -15.08
CA GLU A 41 -0.37 22.44 -15.58
C GLU A 41 -1.14 21.82 -14.42
N GLY A 42 -2.45 22.06 -14.43
CA GLY A 42 -3.32 21.60 -13.34
C GLY A 42 -3.43 20.08 -13.24
N ASN A 43 -3.68 19.61 -12.08
CA ASN A 43 -4.23 18.32 -11.61
C ASN A 43 -4.02 17.06 -12.48
N SER A 44 -2.83 16.86 -13.05
CA SER A 44 -2.47 15.54 -13.54
C SER A 44 -1.78 14.73 -12.44
N TRP A 45 -2.04 13.45 -12.37
CA TRP A 45 -1.31 12.52 -11.51
C TRP A 45 0.20 12.71 -11.72
N GLY A 46 0.92 12.97 -10.63
CA GLY A 46 2.35 13.18 -10.69
C GLY A 46 2.82 14.64 -10.76
N ASN A 47 1.94 15.63 -10.58
CA ASN A 47 2.30 17.04 -10.48
C ASN A 47 1.98 17.62 -9.10
N TYR A 48 2.86 18.49 -8.60
CA TYR A 48 2.61 19.21 -7.35
C TYR A 48 1.52 20.28 -7.48
N GLY A 49 1.27 20.77 -8.66
CA GLY A 49 0.36 21.90 -8.93
C GLY A 49 0.98 23.26 -8.58
N LEU A 50 0.38 24.31 -9.14
CA LEU A 50 0.89 25.68 -9.01
C LEU A 50 0.94 26.15 -7.56
N VAL A 51 -0.14 25.98 -6.83
CA VAL A 51 -0.28 26.52 -5.45
C VAL A 51 0.74 25.92 -4.52
N PHE A 52 0.89 24.59 -4.52
CA PHE A 52 1.84 23.93 -3.65
C PHE A 52 3.28 24.22 -4.04
N THR A 53 3.57 24.31 -5.34
CA THR A 53 4.89 24.75 -5.85
C THR A 53 5.22 26.15 -5.38
N ALA A 54 4.28 27.08 -5.44
CA ALA A 54 4.49 28.45 -4.95
C ALA A 54 4.73 28.48 -3.43
N ILE A 55 3.95 27.75 -2.65
CA ILE A 55 4.15 27.60 -1.20
C ILE A 55 5.54 27.04 -0.89
N PHE A 56 5.96 26.01 -1.60
CA PHE A 56 7.30 25.41 -1.42
C PHE A 56 8.41 26.45 -1.62
N PHE A 57 8.39 27.14 -2.75
CA PHE A 57 9.42 28.17 -3.00
C PHE A 57 9.34 29.32 -2.00
N ALA A 58 8.16 29.78 -1.61
CA ALA A 58 8.01 30.81 -0.59
C ALA A 58 8.59 30.37 0.76
N VAL A 59 8.34 29.13 1.19
CA VAL A 59 8.89 28.55 2.41
C VAL A 59 10.42 28.49 2.34
N ILE A 60 10.96 27.98 1.25
CA ILE A 60 12.42 27.85 1.09
C ILE A 60 13.11 29.21 1.06
N ILE A 61 12.61 30.17 0.29
CA ILE A 61 13.17 31.53 0.20
C ILE A 61 13.13 32.22 1.57
N TYR A 62 11.97 32.22 2.23
CA TYR A 62 11.84 32.81 3.56
C TYR A 62 12.82 32.19 4.55
N PHE A 63 12.96 30.88 4.52
CA PHE A 63 13.82 30.14 5.40
C PHE A 63 15.31 30.48 5.18
N PHE A 64 15.75 30.59 3.93
CA PHE A 64 17.13 31.03 3.63
C PHE A 64 17.40 32.45 4.09
N LEU A 65 16.45 33.37 3.88
CA LEU A 65 16.62 34.78 4.28
C LEU A 65 16.57 34.98 5.80
N ASN A 66 15.87 34.13 6.54
CA ASN A 66 15.66 34.27 7.98
C ASN A 66 16.28 33.16 8.82
N TRP A 67 17.26 32.41 8.27
CA TRP A 67 17.85 31.24 8.94
C TRP A 67 18.25 31.49 10.39
N ALA A 68 18.94 32.60 10.67
CA ALA A 68 19.42 32.93 12.01
C ALA A 68 18.30 33.19 13.03
N LYS A 69 17.13 33.68 12.56
CA LYS A 69 15.99 34.07 13.40
C LYS A 69 14.97 32.93 13.57
N THR A 70 15.01 31.91 12.71
CA THR A 70 14.02 30.81 12.71
C THR A 70 14.30 29.85 13.86
N SER A 71 13.23 29.37 14.51
CA SER A 71 13.31 28.38 15.58
C SER A 71 13.90 27.06 15.11
N LEU A 72 14.53 26.29 16.02
CA LEU A 72 15.06 24.96 15.70
C LEU A 72 13.96 24.02 15.19
N THR A 73 12.79 24.09 15.78
CA THR A 73 11.64 23.27 15.37
C THR A 73 11.24 23.56 13.93
N SER A 74 11.09 24.84 13.56
CA SER A 74 10.78 25.26 12.19
C SER A 74 11.87 24.81 11.22
N LYS A 75 13.16 24.94 11.59
CA LYS A 75 14.29 24.43 10.80
C LYS A 75 14.14 22.95 10.48
N VAL A 76 13.89 22.13 11.50
CA VAL A 76 13.76 20.67 11.32
C VAL A 76 12.58 20.34 10.41
N ILE A 77 11.42 20.98 10.63
CA ILE A 77 10.21 20.71 9.83
C ILE A 77 10.45 21.08 8.36
N VAL A 78 11.05 22.23 8.07
CA VAL A 78 11.35 22.67 6.69
C VAL A 78 12.34 21.72 6.02
N ILE A 79 13.45 21.38 6.69
CA ILE A 79 14.48 20.51 6.12
C ILE A 79 13.91 19.13 5.82
N VAL A 80 13.16 18.55 6.76
CA VAL A 80 12.54 17.23 6.57
C VAL A 80 11.48 17.29 5.46
N GLY A 81 10.65 18.33 5.44
CA GLY A 81 9.66 18.53 4.38
C GLY A 81 10.29 18.66 3.00
N ALA A 82 11.34 19.50 2.87
CA ALA A 82 12.08 19.66 1.62
C ALA A 82 12.80 18.37 1.19
N PHE A 83 13.35 17.62 2.13
CA PHE A 83 13.96 16.31 1.85
C PHE A 83 12.93 15.32 1.29
N PHE A 84 11.75 15.20 1.89
CA PHE A 84 10.70 14.32 1.36
C PHE A 84 10.13 14.82 0.04
N MET A 85 10.09 16.13 -0.19
CA MET A 85 9.73 16.70 -1.48
C MET A 85 10.75 16.32 -2.55
N LEU A 86 12.03 16.44 -2.25
CA LEU A 86 13.10 15.99 -3.15
C LEU A 86 12.98 14.50 -3.45
N LEU A 87 12.76 13.65 -2.43
CA LEU A 87 12.55 12.21 -2.60
C LEU A 87 11.32 11.89 -3.47
N SER A 88 10.28 12.70 -3.44
CA SER A 88 9.10 12.47 -4.28
C SER A 88 9.24 12.99 -5.71
N SER A 89 10.27 13.80 -5.99
CA SER A 89 10.38 14.57 -7.25
C SER A 89 11.14 13.83 -8.36
N LYS A 90 10.92 14.28 -9.60
CA LYS A 90 11.70 13.90 -10.78
C LYS A 90 13.11 14.53 -10.81
N LEU A 91 13.43 15.39 -9.83
CA LEU A 91 14.79 15.96 -9.71
C LEU A 91 15.83 14.90 -9.32
N LEU A 92 15.40 13.84 -8.65
CA LEU A 92 16.29 12.71 -8.37
C LEU A 92 16.35 11.75 -9.57
N PRO A 93 17.53 11.22 -9.87
CA PRO A 93 17.72 10.28 -10.97
C PRO A 93 17.23 8.87 -10.59
N TRP A 94 15.92 8.72 -10.39
CA TRP A 94 15.28 7.49 -9.95
C TRP A 94 15.57 6.27 -10.84
N ASN A 95 15.96 6.49 -12.10
CA ASN A 95 16.40 5.39 -12.97
C ASN A 95 17.77 4.82 -12.57
N SER A 96 18.64 5.62 -11.94
CA SER A 96 20.02 5.23 -11.61
C SER A 96 20.19 4.83 -10.14
N ILE A 97 19.48 5.49 -9.22
CA ILE A 97 19.61 5.26 -7.77
C ILE A 97 19.38 3.80 -7.37
N PRO A 98 18.37 3.08 -7.88
CA PRO A 98 18.14 1.69 -7.51
C PRO A 98 19.23 0.73 -8.00
N HIS A 99 19.96 1.07 -9.04
CA HIS A 99 21.13 0.30 -9.50
C HIS A 99 22.30 0.42 -8.52
N MET A 100 22.47 1.59 -7.90
CA MET A 100 23.50 1.85 -6.87
C MET A 100 23.09 1.26 -5.51
N PHE A 101 21.81 1.40 -5.15
CA PHE A 101 21.25 0.98 -3.86
C PHE A 101 20.02 0.11 -4.08
N LYS A 102 20.20 -1.21 -4.21
CA LYS A 102 19.12 -2.17 -4.53
C LYS A 102 17.89 -2.07 -3.62
N PHE A 103 18.07 -1.73 -2.32
CA PHE A 103 16.96 -1.57 -1.38
C PHE A 103 16.01 -0.42 -1.76
N VAL A 104 16.47 0.57 -2.53
CA VAL A 104 15.66 1.71 -2.97
C VAL A 104 14.57 1.28 -3.95
N SER A 105 14.75 0.18 -4.66
CA SER A 105 13.73 -0.40 -5.55
C SER A 105 12.43 -0.77 -4.82
N PHE A 106 12.49 -0.97 -3.49
CA PHE A 106 11.29 -1.23 -2.68
C PHE A 106 10.33 -0.05 -2.61
N PHE A 107 10.80 1.17 -2.82
CA PHE A 107 9.94 2.36 -2.78
C PHE A 107 8.99 2.46 -3.97
N GLN A 108 9.29 1.84 -5.12
CA GLN A 108 8.48 1.70 -6.33
C GLN A 108 7.79 2.98 -6.83
N PHE A 109 7.18 3.73 -5.93
CA PHE A 109 6.37 4.92 -6.18
C PHE A 109 6.91 6.11 -5.37
N PRO A 110 7.96 6.82 -5.85
CA PRO A 110 8.54 7.96 -5.15
C PRO A 110 7.53 9.06 -4.81
N GLN A 111 6.49 9.23 -5.64
CA GLN A 111 5.39 10.17 -5.39
C GLN A 111 4.72 10.00 -4.00
N ARG A 112 4.79 8.81 -3.38
CA ARG A 112 4.23 8.57 -2.03
C ARG A 112 4.90 9.43 -0.96
N PHE A 113 6.14 9.83 -1.15
CA PHE A 113 6.83 10.73 -0.24
C PHE A 113 6.24 12.13 -0.22
N SER A 114 5.52 12.54 -1.27
CA SER A 114 4.86 13.85 -1.33
C SER A 114 3.83 14.05 -0.21
N VAL A 115 3.19 12.99 0.26
CA VAL A 115 2.21 13.07 1.37
C VAL A 115 2.86 13.64 2.63
N ILE A 116 4.10 13.21 2.94
CA ILE A 116 4.86 13.72 4.08
C ILE A 116 5.31 15.16 3.80
N ALA A 117 5.80 15.41 2.59
CA ALA A 117 6.23 16.75 2.16
C ALA A 117 5.08 17.76 2.26
N PHE A 118 3.88 17.43 1.78
CA PHE A 118 2.72 18.32 1.85
C PHE A 118 2.38 18.74 3.27
N VAL A 119 2.29 17.79 4.19
CA VAL A 119 1.96 18.07 5.59
C VAL A 119 3.02 18.95 6.24
N LEU A 120 4.31 18.63 6.07
CA LEU A 120 5.40 19.35 6.72
C LEU A 120 5.60 20.74 6.13
N LEU A 121 5.51 20.91 4.82
CA LEU A 121 5.69 22.21 4.17
C LEU A 121 4.51 23.15 4.38
N LEU A 122 3.27 22.63 4.43
CA LEU A 122 2.11 23.44 4.80
C LEU A 122 2.18 23.87 6.27
N LEU A 123 2.63 23.00 7.17
CA LEU A 123 2.89 23.36 8.56
C LEU A 123 3.98 24.42 8.66
N SER A 124 5.09 24.27 7.88
CA SER A 124 6.16 25.26 7.80
C SER A 124 5.64 26.62 7.33
N PHE A 125 4.79 26.62 6.32
CA PHE A 125 4.18 27.86 5.80
C PHE A 125 3.33 28.53 6.87
N ALA A 126 2.51 27.78 7.61
CA ALA A 126 1.73 28.32 8.71
C ALA A 126 2.59 28.91 9.83
N LEU A 127 3.68 28.22 10.21
CA LEU A 127 4.65 28.72 11.20
C LEU A 127 5.35 30.02 10.73
N ILE A 128 5.74 30.10 9.47
CA ILE A 128 6.33 31.31 8.86
C ILE A 128 5.35 32.48 8.92
N LEU A 129 4.09 32.25 8.57
CA LEU A 129 3.06 33.30 8.66
C LEU A 129 2.89 33.81 10.10
N GLN A 130 2.96 32.91 11.07
CA GLN A 130 2.91 33.26 12.50
C GLN A 130 4.15 34.02 12.94
N GLU A 131 5.35 33.56 12.62
CA GLU A 131 6.64 34.18 13.01
C GLU A 131 6.86 35.54 12.35
N SER A 132 6.45 35.70 11.10
CA SER A 132 6.60 36.96 10.33
C SER A 132 5.68 38.09 10.78
N LYS A 133 4.81 37.83 11.75
CA LYS A 133 3.78 38.79 12.21
C LYS A 133 2.83 39.27 11.09
N LEU A 134 2.89 38.69 9.91
CA LEU A 134 1.98 39.01 8.80
C LEU A 134 0.50 38.81 9.17
N LEU A 135 0.25 37.96 10.17
CA LEU A 135 -1.10 37.68 10.68
C LEU A 135 -1.52 38.58 11.84
N LYS A 136 -0.63 39.46 12.39
CA LYS A 136 -1.00 40.30 13.56
C LYS A 136 -2.08 41.31 13.26
N ASP A 137 -2.12 41.81 12.03
CA ASP A 137 -3.08 42.82 11.56
C ASP A 137 -4.04 42.24 10.51
N VAL A 138 -4.26 40.91 10.56
CA VAL A 138 -5.12 40.25 9.59
C VAL A 138 -6.58 40.57 9.90
N ASP A 139 -7.15 41.38 9.06
CA ASP A 139 -8.55 41.77 9.06
C ASP A 139 -9.48 40.53 8.98
N LYS A 140 -10.66 40.59 9.64
CA LYS A 140 -11.65 39.49 9.64
C LYS A 140 -11.95 38.94 8.24
N LYS A 141 -11.82 39.78 7.18
CA LYS A 141 -11.99 39.37 5.79
C LYS A 141 -11.06 38.25 5.35
N TYR A 142 -9.84 38.14 5.88
CA TYR A 142 -8.91 37.04 5.54
C TYR A 142 -9.31 35.72 6.17
N TYR A 143 -9.87 35.75 7.39
CA TYR A 143 -10.47 34.56 8.00
C TYR A 143 -11.66 34.05 7.18
N ILE A 144 -12.51 34.98 6.69
CA ILE A 144 -13.63 34.65 5.80
C ILE A 144 -13.11 34.06 4.50
N LEU A 145 -12.07 34.65 3.89
CA LEU A 145 -11.47 34.15 2.67
C LEU A 145 -10.90 32.74 2.86
N THR A 146 -10.16 32.50 3.97
CA THR A 146 -9.63 31.17 4.30
C THR A 146 -10.74 30.15 4.47
N LEU A 147 -11.83 30.53 5.16
CA LEU A 147 -13.00 29.67 5.34
C LEU A 147 -13.64 29.35 3.98
N LEU A 148 -13.80 30.34 3.10
CA LEU A 148 -14.35 30.14 1.75
C LEU A 148 -13.46 29.19 0.92
N CYS A 149 -12.14 29.35 0.98
CA CYS A 149 -11.20 28.43 0.32
C CYS A 149 -11.31 26.99 0.85
N ALA A 150 -11.45 26.84 2.19
CA ALA A 150 -11.65 25.54 2.80
C ALA A 150 -12.98 24.90 2.37
N LEU A 151 -14.07 25.66 2.39
CA LEU A 151 -15.37 25.20 1.91
C LEU A 151 -15.35 24.83 0.43
N PHE A 152 -14.68 25.63 -0.41
CA PHE A 152 -14.50 25.31 -1.82
C PHE A 152 -13.69 24.02 -2.03
N SER A 153 -12.65 23.80 -1.23
CA SER A 153 -11.87 22.55 -1.27
C SER A 153 -12.72 21.34 -0.85
N ILE A 154 -13.52 21.48 0.21
CA ILE A 154 -14.46 20.45 0.64
C ILE A 154 -15.49 20.16 -0.46
N PHE A 155 -16.03 21.20 -1.08
CA PHE A 155 -16.98 21.06 -2.18
C PHE A 155 -16.39 20.33 -3.39
N ASN A 156 -15.14 20.62 -3.74
CA ASN A 156 -14.45 19.91 -4.84
C ASN A 156 -14.25 18.43 -4.51
N VAL A 157 -13.85 18.10 -3.27
CA VAL A 157 -13.72 16.70 -2.82
C VAL A 157 -15.08 16.01 -2.83
N TYR A 158 -16.12 16.69 -2.34
CA TYR A 158 -17.49 16.19 -2.38
C TYR A 158 -17.95 15.88 -3.81
N ASN A 159 -17.73 16.82 -4.75
CA ASN A 159 -18.09 16.62 -6.15
C ASN A 159 -17.34 15.44 -6.77
N LEU A 160 -16.05 15.29 -6.47
CA LEU A 160 -15.27 14.13 -6.94
C LEU A 160 -15.83 12.82 -6.38
N MET A 161 -16.16 12.78 -5.09
CA MET A 161 -16.75 11.60 -4.46
C MET A 161 -18.15 11.31 -5.01
N TYR A 162 -18.95 12.35 -5.23
CA TYR A 162 -20.28 12.24 -5.81
C TYR A 162 -20.22 11.70 -7.25
N ASP A 163 -19.31 12.23 -8.07
CA ASP A 163 -19.10 11.77 -9.45
C ASP A 163 -18.69 10.30 -9.50
N GLN A 164 -17.74 9.88 -8.65
CA GLN A 164 -17.33 8.47 -8.55
C GLN A 164 -18.48 7.57 -8.06
N SER A 165 -19.27 8.04 -7.10
CA SER A 165 -20.46 7.33 -6.61
C SER A 165 -21.54 7.25 -7.69
N TRP A 166 -21.74 8.30 -8.45
CA TRP A 166 -22.67 8.34 -9.56
C TRP A 166 -22.28 7.34 -10.65
N HIS A 167 -21.01 7.30 -11.05
CA HIS A 167 -20.49 6.31 -12.00
C HIS A 167 -20.67 4.88 -11.48
N TRP A 168 -20.49 4.66 -10.19
CA TRP A 168 -20.77 3.35 -9.58
C TRP A 168 -22.24 2.96 -9.66
N ASN A 169 -23.15 3.89 -9.48
CA ASN A 169 -24.60 3.64 -9.43
C ASN A 169 -25.30 3.70 -10.78
N THR A 170 -24.63 4.14 -11.84
CA THR A 170 -25.16 4.21 -13.20
C THR A 170 -24.87 2.94 -14.03
N ASN A 171 -24.99 3.02 -15.34
CA ASN A 171 -25.02 1.86 -16.24
C ASN A 171 -23.75 0.99 -16.24
N ASP A 172 -22.60 1.53 -15.90
CA ASP A 172 -21.34 0.77 -15.90
C ASP A 172 -20.46 1.13 -14.70
N PRO A 173 -20.56 0.42 -13.57
CA PRO A 173 -19.71 0.65 -12.41
C PRO A 173 -18.23 0.37 -12.68
N THR A 174 -17.89 -0.23 -13.83
CA THR A 174 -16.51 -0.52 -14.23
C THR A 174 -15.95 0.51 -15.21
N ALA A 175 -16.76 1.46 -15.69
CA ALA A 175 -16.35 2.47 -16.67
C ALA A 175 -15.39 3.52 -16.10
N ALA A 176 -15.48 3.79 -14.79
CA ALA A 176 -14.62 4.74 -14.11
C ALA A 176 -13.22 4.15 -13.87
N GLY A 177 -12.44 3.99 -14.93
CA GLY A 177 -11.05 3.57 -14.88
C GLY A 177 -10.76 2.23 -15.56
N ASN A 178 -9.48 1.88 -15.63
CA ASN A 178 -8.96 0.66 -16.29
C ASN A 178 -9.26 -0.66 -15.54
N ASN A 179 -10.27 -0.70 -14.69
CA ASN A 179 -10.54 -1.83 -13.80
C ASN A 179 -11.39 -2.95 -14.42
N LYS A 180 -11.70 -2.85 -15.72
CA LYS A 180 -12.50 -3.88 -16.43
C LYS A 180 -11.90 -5.29 -16.34
N SER A 181 -10.59 -5.39 -16.21
CA SER A 181 -9.88 -6.67 -16.05
C SER A 181 -10.03 -7.30 -14.67
N SER A 182 -10.44 -6.53 -13.67
CA SER A 182 -10.54 -6.99 -12.28
C SER A 182 -11.93 -7.52 -11.91
N MET A 183 -12.92 -7.34 -12.79
CA MET A 183 -14.30 -7.75 -12.56
C MET A 183 -14.61 -9.02 -13.36
N VAL A 184 -15.02 -10.08 -12.68
CA VAL A 184 -15.49 -11.33 -13.27
C VAL A 184 -16.94 -11.16 -13.76
N GLU A 185 -17.79 -10.59 -12.91
CA GLU A 185 -19.14 -10.23 -13.28
C GLU A 185 -19.13 -9.01 -14.21
N LYS A 186 -19.80 -9.14 -15.35
CA LYS A 186 -19.86 -8.10 -16.39
C LYS A 186 -21.19 -7.34 -16.39
N ASP A 187 -22.20 -7.90 -15.75
CA ASP A 187 -23.49 -7.23 -15.57
C ASP A 187 -23.37 -6.20 -14.45
N PRO A 188 -23.56 -4.90 -14.74
CA PRO A 188 -23.44 -3.85 -13.74
C PRO A 188 -24.40 -3.98 -12.56
N GLN A 189 -25.61 -4.51 -12.80
CA GLN A 189 -26.61 -4.68 -11.74
C GLN A 189 -26.20 -5.82 -10.81
N LYS A 190 -25.84 -6.98 -11.36
CA LYS A 190 -25.38 -8.12 -10.56
C LYS A 190 -24.11 -7.80 -9.78
N LEU A 191 -23.19 -7.02 -10.38
CA LEU A 191 -21.99 -6.57 -9.69
C LEU A 191 -22.33 -5.70 -8.47
N ARG A 192 -23.25 -4.73 -8.61
CA ARG A 192 -23.72 -3.90 -7.50
C ARG A 192 -24.41 -4.73 -6.42
N GLU A 193 -25.31 -5.64 -6.81
CA GLU A 193 -25.99 -6.53 -5.89
C GLU A 193 -24.99 -7.41 -5.10
N ALA A 194 -23.92 -7.89 -5.75
CA ALA A 194 -22.86 -8.64 -5.10
C ALA A 194 -22.16 -7.83 -4.02
N PHE A 195 -21.86 -6.55 -4.27
CA PHE A 195 -21.18 -5.68 -3.32
C PHE A 195 -22.08 -5.19 -2.17
N TYR A 196 -23.38 -5.07 -2.40
CA TYR A 196 -24.34 -4.72 -1.35
C TYR A 196 -24.84 -5.94 -0.55
N ASN A 197 -24.41 -7.15 -0.93
CA ASN A 197 -24.79 -8.36 -0.22
C ASN A 197 -24.10 -8.44 1.16
N LYS A 198 -24.83 -8.94 2.15
CA LYS A 198 -24.29 -9.19 3.49
C LYS A 198 -23.21 -10.29 3.49
N ASP A 199 -23.32 -11.26 2.58
CA ASP A 199 -22.29 -12.28 2.38
C ASP A 199 -21.19 -11.75 1.44
N LEU A 200 -20.08 -11.31 2.02
CA LEU A 200 -18.91 -10.81 1.30
C LEU A 200 -18.30 -11.85 0.33
N ASN A 201 -18.57 -13.14 0.51
CA ASN A 201 -18.10 -14.17 -0.42
C ASN A 201 -18.72 -14.01 -1.82
N ILE A 202 -19.91 -13.43 -1.91
CA ILE A 202 -20.56 -13.13 -3.19
C ILE A 202 -19.79 -12.02 -3.92
N ALA A 203 -19.44 -10.94 -3.22
CA ALA A 203 -18.61 -9.88 -3.77
C ALA A 203 -17.22 -10.39 -4.21
N LEU A 204 -16.58 -11.22 -3.39
CA LEU A 204 -15.28 -11.81 -3.71
C LEU A 204 -15.29 -12.71 -4.95
N LYS A 205 -16.42 -13.38 -5.26
CA LYS A 205 -16.58 -14.15 -6.50
C LYS A 205 -16.77 -13.24 -7.73
N ALA A 206 -17.32 -12.06 -7.55
CA ALA A 206 -17.55 -11.10 -8.63
C ALA A 206 -16.26 -10.35 -9.05
N ILE A 207 -15.20 -10.43 -8.23
CA ILE A 207 -13.93 -9.74 -8.47
C ILE A 207 -12.83 -10.74 -8.77
N GLN A 208 -11.94 -10.32 -9.66
CA GLN A 208 -10.70 -11.01 -9.99
C GLN A 208 -9.53 -10.11 -9.66
N LYS A 209 -8.48 -10.63 -9.01
CA LYS A 209 -7.27 -9.85 -8.79
C LYS A 209 -6.58 -9.55 -10.13
N GLY A 210 -6.62 -8.29 -10.55
CA GLY A 210 -6.06 -7.85 -11.83
C GLY A 210 -4.55 -7.72 -11.85
N THR A 211 -3.92 -7.50 -10.68
CA THR A 211 -2.47 -7.29 -10.56
C THR A 211 -1.87 -8.30 -9.58
N PRO A 212 -1.11 -9.29 -10.08
CA PRO A 212 -0.41 -10.27 -9.24
C PRO A 212 0.86 -9.66 -8.64
N ASP A 213 0.71 -8.70 -7.75
CA ASP A 213 1.83 -8.04 -7.10
C ASP A 213 2.48 -8.97 -6.08
N TYR A 214 3.81 -8.88 -5.98
CA TYR A 214 4.62 -9.56 -4.97
C TYR A 214 4.59 -11.09 -5.05
N LEU A 215 4.46 -11.65 -6.24
CA LEU A 215 4.55 -13.11 -6.43
C LEU A 215 5.94 -13.63 -6.04
N PRO A 216 6.02 -14.75 -5.32
CA PRO A 216 7.28 -15.42 -5.04
C PRO A 216 7.75 -16.15 -6.30
N VAL A 217 8.94 -15.80 -6.77
CA VAL A 217 9.58 -16.48 -7.90
C VAL A 217 10.45 -17.63 -7.37
N GLN A 218 10.47 -18.77 -8.04
CA GLN A 218 11.38 -19.85 -7.69
C GLN A 218 12.84 -19.37 -7.69
N LYS A 219 13.65 -19.88 -6.75
CA LYS A 219 15.04 -19.45 -6.57
C LYS A 219 15.90 -19.61 -7.83
N ASN A 220 15.65 -20.66 -8.60
CA ASN A 220 16.40 -21.02 -9.81
C ASN A 220 15.89 -20.31 -11.07
N VAL A 221 14.80 -19.55 -11.00
CA VAL A 221 14.21 -18.85 -12.13
C VAL A 221 14.59 -17.37 -12.05
N GLU A 222 15.10 -16.80 -13.14
CA GLU A 222 15.37 -15.37 -13.19
C GLU A 222 14.07 -14.57 -13.30
N SER A 223 13.98 -13.48 -12.53
CA SER A 223 12.80 -12.62 -12.55
C SER A 223 12.52 -12.04 -13.93
N SER A 224 13.57 -11.79 -14.71
CA SER A 224 13.46 -11.33 -16.10
C SER A 224 12.72 -12.33 -17.00
N ASP A 225 12.89 -13.63 -16.77
CA ASP A 225 12.25 -14.66 -17.59
C ASP A 225 10.76 -14.80 -17.24
N VAL A 226 10.40 -14.62 -15.97
CA VAL A 226 8.99 -14.56 -15.56
C VAL A 226 8.30 -13.32 -16.14
N LEU A 227 9.00 -12.16 -16.16
CA LEU A 227 8.47 -10.94 -16.75
C LEU A 227 8.25 -11.04 -18.26
N LYS A 228 9.15 -11.74 -18.98
CA LYS A 228 9.00 -12.03 -20.43
C LYS A 228 7.77 -12.90 -20.74
N GLN A 229 7.41 -13.80 -19.82
CA GLN A 229 6.28 -14.71 -19.97
C GLN A 229 4.93 -14.11 -19.54
N ASN A 230 4.86 -12.80 -19.31
CA ASN A 230 3.68 -12.12 -18.80
C ASN A 230 3.13 -12.74 -17.48
N PRO A 231 3.64 -12.30 -16.32
CA PRO A 231 3.25 -12.86 -15.03
C PRO A 231 1.74 -12.73 -14.72
N TYR A 232 1.06 -11.77 -15.34
CA TYR A 232 -0.41 -11.61 -15.22
C TYR A 232 -1.17 -12.74 -15.90
N GLU A 233 -0.69 -13.18 -17.06
CA GLU A 233 -1.27 -14.32 -17.77
C GLU A 233 -1.00 -15.63 -17.01
N LEU A 234 0.22 -15.82 -16.53
CA LEU A 234 0.55 -16.96 -15.68
C LEU A 234 -0.33 -17.03 -14.44
N TYR A 235 -0.53 -15.90 -13.76
CA TYR A 235 -1.41 -15.83 -12.60
C TYR A 235 -2.86 -16.12 -12.96
N THR A 236 -3.35 -15.54 -14.06
CA THR A 236 -4.72 -15.78 -14.55
C THR A 236 -4.93 -17.26 -14.81
N ASN A 237 -4.03 -17.91 -15.52
CA ASN A 237 -4.16 -19.33 -15.88
C ASN A 237 -4.00 -20.25 -14.68
N GLN A 238 -3.00 -20.01 -13.82
CA GLN A 238 -2.64 -20.93 -12.75
C GLN A 238 -3.51 -20.76 -11.49
N ILE A 239 -4.02 -19.56 -11.23
CA ILE A 239 -4.75 -19.27 -10.01
C ILE A 239 -6.23 -19.01 -10.28
N ILE A 240 -6.53 -18.12 -11.23
CA ILE A 240 -7.91 -17.65 -11.43
C ILE A 240 -8.72 -18.67 -12.21
N ASN A 241 -8.28 -19.05 -13.40
CA ASN A 241 -8.99 -20.02 -14.23
C ASN A 241 -9.02 -21.40 -13.58
N ASN A 242 -7.94 -21.78 -12.89
CA ASN A 242 -7.85 -23.05 -12.18
C ASN A 242 -8.76 -23.11 -10.94
N ASN A 243 -9.28 -21.98 -10.46
CA ASN A 243 -10.10 -21.93 -9.24
C ASN A 243 -11.43 -22.67 -9.35
N VAL A 244 -11.97 -22.85 -10.55
CA VAL A 244 -13.29 -23.48 -10.80
C VAL A 244 -13.38 -24.94 -10.33
N HIS A 245 -12.25 -25.62 -10.22
CA HIS A 245 -12.17 -27.04 -9.80
C HIS A 245 -12.03 -27.22 -8.28
N PHE A 246 -11.96 -26.11 -7.52
CA PHE A 246 -11.68 -26.12 -6.09
C PHE A 246 -12.70 -25.33 -5.31
N ASN A 247 -13.11 -25.86 -4.15
CA ASN A 247 -13.90 -25.10 -3.21
C ASN A 247 -12.99 -24.49 -2.14
N LYS A 248 -13.03 -23.15 -2.01
CA LYS A 248 -12.24 -22.38 -1.05
C LYS A 248 -13.10 -21.85 0.08
N THR A 249 -12.66 -22.05 1.31
CA THR A 249 -13.32 -21.50 2.53
C THR A 249 -12.27 -20.98 3.49
N VAL A 250 -12.59 -19.88 4.19
CA VAL A 250 -11.75 -19.37 5.27
C VAL A 250 -12.18 -20.05 6.57
N THR A 251 -11.21 -20.59 7.31
CA THR A 251 -11.45 -21.23 8.60
C THR A 251 -11.55 -20.18 9.72
N SER A 252 -12.12 -20.56 10.87
CA SER A 252 -12.27 -19.67 12.03
C SER A 252 -10.94 -19.13 12.58
N ASP A 253 -9.84 -19.84 12.34
CA ASP A 253 -8.47 -19.44 12.70
C ASP A 253 -7.74 -18.69 11.55
N SER A 254 -8.51 -18.11 10.62
CA SER A 254 -8.03 -17.28 9.51
C SER A 254 -7.08 -17.99 8.54
N LYS A 255 -7.20 -19.31 8.40
CA LYS A 255 -6.52 -20.10 7.38
C LYS A 255 -7.43 -20.32 6.17
N LEU A 256 -6.84 -20.60 5.01
CA LEU A 256 -7.58 -20.97 3.81
C LEU A 256 -7.65 -22.49 3.72
N ARG A 257 -8.88 -23.00 3.56
CA ARG A 257 -9.14 -24.42 3.27
C ARG A 257 -9.54 -24.57 1.81
N LEU A 258 -8.88 -25.47 1.11
CA LEU A 258 -9.23 -25.94 -0.23
C LEU A 258 -9.73 -27.37 -0.15
N THR A 259 -10.79 -27.67 -0.92
CA THR A 259 -11.28 -29.04 -1.11
C THR A 259 -11.48 -29.31 -2.58
N TRP A 260 -11.15 -30.54 -3.01
CA TRP A 260 -11.36 -31.03 -4.36
C TRP A 260 -11.51 -32.55 -4.36
N THR A 261 -11.92 -33.12 -5.49
CA THR A 261 -12.02 -34.56 -5.67
C THR A 261 -11.05 -35.00 -6.80
N ASN A 262 -10.21 -35.96 -6.51
CA ASN A 262 -9.45 -36.66 -7.54
C ASN A 262 -10.25 -37.87 -7.99
N ASN A 263 -10.76 -37.84 -9.21
CA ASN A 263 -11.58 -38.89 -9.79
C ASN A 263 -10.72 -40.06 -10.37
N SER A 264 -9.40 -39.95 -10.33
CA SER A 264 -8.49 -41.02 -10.70
C SER A 264 -8.40 -42.07 -9.58
N ASN A 265 -8.14 -43.31 -9.95
CA ASN A 265 -7.84 -44.38 -8.98
C ASN A 265 -6.38 -44.36 -8.50
N GLU A 266 -5.56 -43.44 -9.04
CA GLU A 266 -4.15 -43.30 -8.72
C GLU A 266 -3.84 -41.93 -8.18
N GLU A 267 -2.76 -41.83 -7.43
CA GLU A 267 -2.21 -40.53 -7.00
C GLU A 267 -1.69 -39.75 -8.21
N SER A 268 -1.94 -38.46 -8.24
CA SER A 268 -1.51 -37.57 -9.32
C SER A 268 -1.09 -36.20 -8.79
N ASP A 269 -0.06 -35.62 -9.38
CA ASP A 269 0.34 -34.25 -9.08
C ASP A 269 -0.72 -33.28 -9.64
N ILE A 270 -1.24 -32.41 -8.77
CA ILE A 270 -2.23 -31.40 -9.13
C ILE A 270 -1.71 -30.00 -8.78
N GLN A 271 -1.90 -29.08 -9.69
CA GLN A 271 -1.62 -27.67 -9.44
C GLN A 271 -2.82 -27.03 -8.73
N LEU A 272 -2.55 -26.41 -7.60
CA LEU A 272 -3.57 -25.75 -6.78
C LEU A 272 -3.63 -24.24 -7.06
N PRO A 273 -4.81 -23.62 -7.02
CA PRO A 273 -4.99 -22.18 -7.23
C PRO A 273 -4.63 -21.36 -5.98
N ILE A 274 -3.45 -21.57 -5.43
CA ILE A 274 -2.89 -20.88 -4.28
C ILE A 274 -1.40 -20.61 -4.46
N ILE A 275 -0.93 -19.51 -3.91
CA ILE A 275 0.49 -19.12 -3.92
C ILE A 275 1.13 -19.51 -2.58
N ILE A 276 2.28 -20.16 -2.64
CA ILE A 276 3.08 -20.56 -1.47
C ILE A 276 4.24 -19.59 -1.28
N TYR A 277 4.33 -19.01 -0.10
CA TYR A 277 5.47 -18.23 0.38
C TYR A 277 6.32 -19.08 1.33
N ASN A 278 7.56 -18.67 1.58
CA ASN A 278 8.51 -19.49 2.37
C ASN A 278 7.99 -19.85 3.76
N HIS A 279 7.24 -18.96 4.41
CA HIS A 279 6.65 -19.22 5.74
C HIS A 279 5.19 -19.71 5.69
N SER A 280 4.72 -20.15 4.51
CA SER A 280 3.42 -20.82 4.41
C SER A 280 3.46 -22.16 5.15
N THR A 281 2.41 -22.46 5.89
CA THR A 281 2.20 -23.77 6.52
C THR A 281 1.10 -24.48 5.76
N VAL A 282 1.37 -25.69 5.31
CA VAL A 282 0.44 -26.48 4.50
C VAL A 282 0.17 -27.81 5.19
N THR A 283 -1.11 -28.16 5.27
CA THR A 283 -1.58 -29.45 5.75
C THR A 283 -2.48 -30.07 4.68
N LEU A 284 -2.10 -31.24 4.17
CA LEU A 284 -2.87 -31.99 3.16
C LEU A 284 -3.43 -33.25 3.81
N ASN A 285 -4.73 -33.44 3.77
CA ASN A 285 -5.45 -34.60 4.32
C ASN A 285 -5.04 -34.90 5.78
N GLY A 286 -4.84 -33.84 6.58
CA GLY A 286 -4.40 -33.95 7.98
C GLY A 286 -2.90 -34.07 8.20
N LYS A 287 -2.12 -34.40 7.16
CA LYS A 287 -0.65 -34.48 7.22
C LYS A 287 -0.04 -33.11 6.94
N LYS A 288 0.82 -32.63 7.84
CA LYS A 288 1.61 -31.41 7.62
C LYS A 288 2.69 -31.70 6.58
N LEU A 289 2.71 -30.92 5.49
CA LEU A 289 3.72 -31.02 4.46
C LEU A 289 4.97 -30.23 4.83
N THR A 290 6.12 -30.80 4.49
CA THR A 290 7.42 -30.12 4.53
C THR A 290 7.62 -29.29 3.26
N PRO A 291 8.49 -28.27 3.24
CA PRO A 291 8.78 -27.50 2.04
C PRO A 291 9.24 -28.35 0.84
N ASN A 292 9.86 -29.49 1.07
CA ASN A 292 10.35 -30.38 0.01
C ASN A 292 9.24 -31.24 -0.61
N GLU A 293 8.12 -31.42 0.08
CA GLU A 293 6.94 -32.15 -0.43
C GLU A 293 6.02 -31.25 -1.24
N ILE A 294 6.26 -29.92 -1.27
CA ILE A 294 5.46 -28.96 -2.01
C ILE A 294 6.30 -28.41 -3.17
N LYS A 295 5.98 -28.87 -4.37
CA LYS A 295 6.53 -28.26 -5.59
C LYS A 295 5.80 -26.94 -5.85
N THR A 296 6.46 -25.99 -6.49
CA THR A 296 5.83 -24.74 -6.91
C THR A 296 6.14 -24.45 -8.38
N THR A 297 5.21 -23.75 -9.02
CA THR A 297 5.45 -23.19 -10.36
C THR A 297 6.38 -21.99 -10.29
N GLN A 298 6.73 -21.41 -11.44
CA GLN A 298 7.59 -20.22 -11.55
C GLN A 298 7.11 -19.04 -10.70
N ILE A 299 5.79 -18.89 -10.53
CA ILE A 299 5.14 -17.82 -9.77
C ILE A 299 4.69 -18.27 -8.37
N GLY A 300 5.17 -19.41 -7.91
CA GLY A 300 4.86 -19.92 -6.56
C GLY A 300 3.50 -20.60 -6.41
N ALA A 301 2.80 -20.94 -7.51
CA ALA A 301 1.58 -21.74 -7.39
C ALA A 301 1.93 -23.17 -6.92
N ALA A 302 1.18 -23.68 -5.95
CA ALA A 302 1.47 -24.95 -5.31
C ALA A 302 1.17 -26.14 -6.25
N ILE A 303 2.02 -27.16 -6.21
CA ILE A 303 1.78 -28.47 -6.83
C ILE A 303 1.93 -29.50 -5.73
N VAL A 304 0.90 -30.32 -5.51
CA VAL A 304 0.87 -31.39 -4.50
C VAL A 304 0.38 -32.69 -5.10
N THR A 305 0.79 -33.81 -4.50
CA THR A 305 0.28 -35.12 -4.86
C THR A 305 -1.13 -35.32 -4.26
N SER A 306 -2.13 -35.46 -5.10
CA SER A 306 -3.53 -35.64 -4.76
C SER A 306 -3.84 -37.14 -4.69
N SER A 307 -4.32 -37.63 -3.55
CA SER A 307 -4.79 -39.02 -3.41
C SER A 307 -6.14 -39.24 -4.07
N PRO A 308 -6.48 -40.45 -4.47
CA PRO A 308 -7.81 -40.79 -4.98
C PRO A 308 -8.94 -40.33 -4.04
N GLY A 309 -10.05 -39.83 -4.59
CA GLY A 309 -11.19 -39.37 -3.84
C GLY A 309 -11.06 -37.95 -3.32
N LYS A 310 -11.71 -37.65 -2.18
CA LYS A 310 -11.79 -36.31 -1.62
C LYS A 310 -10.49 -35.91 -0.94
N ASN A 311 -9.98 -34.75 -1.32
CA ASN A 311 -8.79 -34.15 -0.74
C ASN A 311 -9.13 -32.81 -0.05
N THR A 312 -8.42 -32.52 1.01
CA THR A 312 -8.54 -31.28 1.78
C THR A 312 -7.15 -30.72 2.09
N LEU A 313 -6.91 -29.49 1.68
CA LEU A 313 -5.69 -28.77 2.02
C LEU A 313 -6.04 -27.56 2.86
N VAL A 314 -5.25 -27.34 3.92
CA VAL A 314 -5.34 -26.13 4.75
C VAL A 314 -4.00 -25.40 4.68
N ILE A 315 -4.05 -24.12 4.28
CA ILE A 315 -2.88 -23.25 4.22
C ILE A 315 -3.02 -22.10 5.19
N GLY A 316 -1.96 -21.86 5.96
CA GLY A 316 -1.80 -20.71 6.83
C GLY A 316 -0.44 -20.06 6.64
N TYR A 317 -0.18 -19.02 7.39
CA TYR A 317 1.11 -18.34 7.42
C TYR A 317 1.68 -18.30 8.82
N LYS A 318 2.95 -18.64 8.99
CA LYS A 318 3.66 -18.57 10.27
C LYS A 318 4.67 -17.43 10.22
N PRO A 319 4.30 -16.24 10.73
CA PRO A 319 5.19 -15.09 10.66
C PRO A 319 6.49 -15.34 11.42
N PHE A 320 7.54 -14.66 10.98
CA PHE A 320 8.85 -14.68 11.60
C PHE A 320 8.78 -14.37 13.10
N VAL A 321 9.66 -14.96 13.90
CA VAL A 321 9.63 -14.82 15.37
C VAL A 321 9.71 -13.35 15.80
N LEU A 322 10.52 -12.53 15.10
CA LEU A 322 10.63 -11.09 15.38
C LEU A 322 9.32 -10.34 15.21
N PHE A 323 8.39 -10.78 14.36
CA PHE A 323 7.07 -10.19 14.25
C PHE A 323 6.28 -10.29 15.56
N LYS A 324 6.40 -11.44 16.23
CA LYS A 324 5.74 -11.67 17.53
C LYS A 324 6.30 -10.78 18.63
N ILE A 325 7.57 -10.40 18.53
CA ILE A 325 8.24 -9.47 19.46
C ILE A 325 7.91 -8.03 19.10
N ALA A 326 7.91 -7.69 17.82
CA ALA A 326 7.63 -6.35 17.34
C ALA A 326 6.20 -5.87 17.65
N PHE A 327 5.24 -6.77 17.69
CA PHE A 327 3.85 -6.43 17.98
C PHE A 327 3.64 -5.88 19.41
N PRO A 328 4.10 -6.56 20.47
CA PRO A 328 4.11 -6.00 21.84
C PRO A 328 4.90 -4.69 21.94
N ILE A 329 6.05 -4.57 21.29
CA ILE A 329 6.85 -3.34 21.29
C ILE A 329 6.03 -2.17 20.74
N LYS A 330 5.31 -2.37 19.64
CA LYS A 330 4.40 -1.35 19.09
C LYS A 330 3.35 -0.92 20.11
N ILE A 331 2.66 -1.88 20.75
CA ILE A 331 1.62 -1.61 21.75
C ILE A 331 2.19 -0.81 22.93
N LEU A 332 3.31 -1.28 23.48
CA LEU A 332 3.99 -0.61 24.60
C LEU A 332 4.42 0.83 24.23
N SER A 333 4.90 1.03 23.02
CA SER A 333 5.30 2.37 22.53
C SER A 333 4.11 3.32 22.43
N ILE A 334 2.96 2.85 21.98
CA ILE A 334 1.72 3.64 21.92
C ILE A 334 1.27 4.00 23.33
N LEU A 335 1.19 3.03 24.25
CA LEU A 335 0.78 3.25 25.64
C LEU A 335 1.73 4.22 26.35
N SER A 336 3.04 4.03 26.21
CA SER A 336 4.06 4.92 26.80
C SER A 336 3.91 6.37 26.29
N THR A 337 3.60 6.53 25.01
CA THR A 337 3.37 7.87 24.42
C THR A 337 2.12 8.52 25.00
N ILE A 338 1.03 7.77 25.12
CA ILE A 338 -0.22 8.27 25.75
C ILE A 338 0.04 8.71 27.19
N ILE A 339 0.72 7.86 27.97
CA ILE A 339 1.08 8.16 29.37
C ILE A 339 1.95 9.42 29.46
N TYR A 340 2.96 9.54 28.58
CA TYR A 340 3.83 10.71 28.53
C TYR A 340 3.07 12.00 28.21
N VAL A 341 2.15 11.96 27.24
CA VAL A 341 1.32 13.12 26.87
C VAL A 341 0.42 13.53 28.04
N ILE A 342 -0.23 12.57 28.70
CA ILE A 342 -1.08 12.85 29.89
C ILE A 342 -0.23 13.44 31.03
N TYR A 343 0.93 12.87 31.30
CA TYR A 343 1.85 13.38 32.34
C TYR A 343 2.27 14.81 32.03
N LYS A 344 2.70 15.09 30.82
CA LYS A 344 3.12 16.43 30.39
C LYS A 344 1.98 17.44 30.51
N TYR A 345 0.77 17.06 30.07
CA TYR A 345 -0.42 17.91 30.19
C TYR A 345 -0.75 18.27 31.66
N LYS A 346 -0.72 17.29 32.56
CA LYS A 346 -0.93 17.53 34.00
C LYS A 346 0.14 18.44 34.59
N LYS A 347 1.41 18.23 34.24
CA LYS A 347 2.53 19.05 34.72
C LYS A 347 2.41 20.51 34.26
N THR A 348 2.03 20.75 32.99
CA THR A 348 1.86 22.13 32.48
C THR A 348 0.71 22.84 33.23
N LYS A 349 -0.39 22.14 33.50
CA LYS A 349 -1.52 22.72 34.21
C LYS A 349 -1.26 23.07 35.71
N ILE A 350 -0.29 22.36 36.32
CA ILE A 350 0.16 22.64 37.71
C ILE A 350 1.05 23.90 37.78
N ILE A 351 1.73 24.25 36.71
CA ILE A 351 2.64 25.40 36.64
C ILE A 351 1.86 26.71 36.35
N GLU A 352 0.65 26.59 35.80
CA GLU A 352 -0.24 27.72 35.49
C GLU A 352 -1.18 28.12 36.67
N ILE A 353 -1.17 27.38 37.77
CA ILE A 353 -1.84 27.70 39.05
C ILE A 353 -0.81 28.20 40.06
#